data_c93c483b36cec5316c10854e78246661
#
_entry.id   c93c483b36cec5316c10854e78246661
#
_cell.length_a   1.000
_cell.length_b   1.000
_cell.length_c   1.000
_cell.angle_alpha   90.00
_cell.angle_beta   90.00
_cell.angle_gamma   90.00
#
_symmetry.space_group_name_H-M   'P 1'
#
loop_
_entity.id
_entity.type
_entity.pdbx_description
1 polymer ?
#
loop_
_entity_poly.entity_id
_entity_poly.type
_entity_poly.pdbx_seq_one_letter_code
_entity_poly.pdbx_strand_id
1 'polypeptide(L)'
;MAQQLFALSDDIDIAALARRFAQTGRVQVPDVLTQESARNLRALLATKTEWGLATKAGEETAIQTLHPKRPQPGDRQKLADIYAATEDAAKRGDYAFRYAFYPILDAFNEGWDRGGPHDILLEHINADPMMELVRALTGFSGLTKADAQATLYAPGHFLGVHSDSHVEEGWRVAYVLNMTVDEWRPE
;
A
#
# COMPACT_ATOMS: atom_id res chain seq x y z
N MET A 1 13.99 2.95 25.04
CA MET A 1 12.58 2.56 24.82
C MET A 1 12.45 2.25 23.35
N ALA A 2 12.00 1.06 22.97
CA ALA A 2 11.70 0.76 21.58
C ALA A 2 10.62 1.74 21.11
N GLN A 3 10.86 2.44 20.00
CA GLN A 3 9.91 3.38 19.44
C GLN A 3 8.69 2.58 18.96
N GLN A 4 7.51 2.88 19.49
CA GLN A 4 6.28 2.21 19.08
C GLN A 4 5.94 2.68 17.66
N LEU A 5 6.28 1.88 16.67
CA LEU A 5 6.09 2.22 15.27
C LEU A 5 4.62 2.26 14.87
N PHE A 6 3.79 1.42 15.52
CA PHE A 6 2.41 1.22 15.14
C PHE A 6 1.53 0.96 16.36
N ALA A 7 0.61 1.87 16.66
CA ALA A 7 -0.42 1.71 17.67
C ALA A 7 -1.74 2.28 17.16
N LEU A 8 -2.82 1.54 17.36
CA LEU A 8 -4.17 2.00 17.04
C LEU A 8 -4.62 3.08 18.03
N SER A 9 -5.50 3.96 17.57
CA SER A 9 -6.18 4.93 18.43
C SER A 9 -7.23 4.23 19.29
N ASP A 10 -7.37 4.67 20.53
CA ASP A 10 -8.42 4.17 21.44
C ASP A 10 -9.81 4.77 21.14
N ASP A 11 -9.89 5.82 20.30
CA ASP A 11 -11.09 6.58 20.02
C ASP A 11 -11.92 6.05 18.84
N ILE A 12 -11.64 4.84 18.35
CA ILE A 12 -12.32 4.27 17.17
C ILE A 12 -13.71 3.76 17.54
N ASP A 13 -14.77 4.39 17.04
CA ASP A 13 -16.15 3.85 17.15
C ASP A 13 -16.37 2.69 16.17
N ILE A 14 -15.86 1.51 16.56
CA ILE A 14 -15.93 0.29 15.75
C ILE A 14 -17.38 -0.04 15.41
N ALA A 15 -18.33 0.14 16.33
CA ALA A 15 -19.73 -0.24 16.11
C ALA A 15 -20.40 0.62 15.04
N ALA A 16 -20.17 1.94 15.05
CA ALA A 16 -20.70 2.83 14.00
C ALA A 16 -20.08 2.54 12.64
N LEU A 17 -18.76 2.35 12.61
CA LEU A 17 -18.01 2.08 11.37
C LEU A 17 -18.38 0.72 10.76
N ALA A 18 -18.55 -0.33 11.56
CA ALA A 18 -19.00 -1.64 11.10
C ALA A 18 -20.42 -1.59 10.49
N ARG A 19 -21.35 -0.85 11.12
CA ARG A 19 -22.68 -0.63 10.53
C ARG A 19 -22.59 0.05 9.17
N ARG A 20 -21.72 1.06 9.04
CA ARG A 20 -21.51 1.76 7.76
C ARG A 20 -20.91 0.82 6.72
N PHE A 21 -19.89 0.03 7.10
CA PHE A 21 -19.29 -0.95 6.20
C PHE A 21 -20.31 -1.97 5.70
N ALA A 22 -21.14 -2.50 6.59
CA ALA A 22 -22.20 -3.45 6.22
C ALA A 22 -23.21 -2.90 5.20
N GLN A 23 -23.45 -1.58 5.19
CA GLN A 23 -24.36 -0.93 4.26
C GLN A 23 -23.74 -0.60 2.91
N THR A 24 -22.44 -0.29 2.88
CA THR A 24 -21.78 0.32 1.71
C THR A 24 -20.65 -0.50 1.12
N GLY A 25 -20.20 -1.56 1.82
CA GLY A 25 -19.01 -2.33 1.45
C GLY A 25 -17.68 -1.57 1.60
N ARG A 26 -17.72 -0.35 2.13
CA ARG A 26 -16.53 0.49 2.33
C ARG A 26 -16.71 1.45 3.51
N VAL A 27 -15.62 1.78 4.17
CA VAL A 27 -15.62 2.72 5.29
C VAL A 27 -14.27 3.44 5.37
N GLN A 28 -14.29 4.71 5.71
CA GLN A 28 -13.11 5.45 6.12
C GLN A 28 -13.05 5.45 7.65
N VAL A 29 -11.90 5.11 8.21
CA VAL A 29 -11.60 5.13 9.64
C VAL A 29 -10.67 6.32 9.89
N PRO A 30 -11.18 7.47 10.34
CA PRO A 30 -10.33 8.61 10.67
C PRO A 30 -9.42 8.26 11.85
N ASP A 31 -8.22 8.85 11.86
CA ASP A 31 -7.28 8.75 12.97
C ASP A 31 -7.09 7.31 13.51
N VAL A 32 -7.03 6.34 12.59
CA VAL A 32 -6.90 4.91 12.95
C VAL A 32 -5.65 4.62 13.77
N LEU A 33 -4.58 5.39 13.58
CA LEU A 33 -3.35 5.32 14.36
C LEU A 33 -3.28 6.45 15.37
N THR A 34 -2.57 6.22 16.47
CA THR A 34 -2.15 7.33 17.34
C THR A 34 -1.32 8.33 16.53
N GLN A 35 -1.35 9.60 16.93
CA GLN A 35 -0.56 10.64 16.26
C GLN A 35 0.95 10.35 16.26
N GLU A 36 1.46 9.73 17.30
CA GLU A 36 2.87 9.34 17.38
C GLU A 36 3.18 8.25 16.35
N SER A 37 2.36 7.20 16.28
CA SER A 37 2.52 6.13 15.32
C SER A 37 2.38 6.62 13.87
N ALA A 38 1.43 7.51 13.60
CA ALA A 38 1.28 8.11 12.28
C ALA A 38 2.52 8.91 11.87
N ARG A 39 3.10 9.72 12.78
CA ARG A 39 4.35 10.45 12.53
C ARG A 39 5.53 9.50 12.29
N ASN A 40 5.66 8.46 13.11
CA ASN A 40 6.75 7.49 13.00
C ASN A 40 6.68 6.70 11.69
N LEU A 41 5.49 6.22 11.32
CA LEU A 41 5.27 5.53 10.06
C LEU A 41 5.56 6.44 8.87
N ARG A 42 5.09 7.69 8.90
CA ARG A 42 5.41 8.66 7.85
C ARG A 42 6.91 8.92 7.74
N ALA A 43 7.61 9.09 8.86
CA ALA A 43 9.06 9.29 8.88
C ALA A 43 9.80 8.08 8.30
N LEU A 44 9.37 6.86 8.60
CA LEU A 44 9.87 5.64 8.00
C LEU A 44 9.74 5.69 6.47
N LEU A 45 8.53 5.94 5.97
CA LEU A 45 8.26 5.98 4.54
C LEU A 45 9.04 7.09 3.82
N ALA A 46 9.20 8.25 4.46
CA ALA A 46 9.90 9.40 3.87
C ALA A 46 11.43 9.27 3.86
N THR A 47 12.03 8.58 4.83
CA THR A 47 13.49 8.64 5.06
C THR A 47 14.22 7.30 4.99
N LYS A 48 13.49 6.17 5.08
CA LYS A 48 14.10 4.84 5.16
C LYS A 48 13.62 3.90 4.05
N THR A 49 12.55 4.27 3.35
CA THR A 49 12.02 3.45 2.28
C THR A 49 12.80 3.66 0.99
N GLU A 50 13.39 2.61 0.48
CA GLU A 50 14.05 2.59 -0.81
C GLU A 50 13.02 2.30 -1.90
N TRP A 51 12.54 3.35 -2.55
CA TRP A 51 11.48 3.26 -3.53
C TRP A 51 11.93 2.64 -4.84
N GLY A 52 11.23 1.61 -5.29
CA GLY A 52 11.25 1.11 -6.66
C GLY A 52 10.15 1.74 -7.51
N LEU A 53 9.90 1.17 -8.68
CA LEU A 53 8.82 1.58 -9.56
C LEU A 53 8.03 0.34 -9.99
N ALA A 54 6.71 0.37 -9.83
CA ALA A 54 5.80 -0.62 -10.39
C ALA A 54 5.04 -0.01 -11.57
N THR A 55 4.92 -0.77 -12.66
CA THR A 55 4.30 -0.29 -13.90
C THR A 55 3.55 -1.39 -14.64
N LYS A 56 2.51 -0.98 -15.36
CA LYS A 56 1.78 -1.80 -16.33
C LYS A 56 1.28 -0.93 -17.47
N ALA A 57 1.45 -1.38 -18.69
CA ALA A 57 1.09 -0.63 -19.90
C ALA A 57 0.10 -1.40 -20.78
N GLY A 58 -1.14 -1.58 -20.31
CA GLY A 58 -2.20 -2.33 -20.98
C GLY A 58 -2.45 -3.71 -20.39
N GLU A 59 -3.60 -4.30 -20.71
CA GLU A 59 -4.06 -5.58 -20.12
C GLU A 59 -3.12 -6.74 -20.43
N GLU A 60 -2.65 -6.83 -21.65
CA GLU A 60 -1.80 -7.93 -22.14
C GLU A 60 -0.35 -7.87 -21.65
N THR A 61 0.05 -6.74 -21.00
CA THR A 61 1.42 -6.60 -20.51
C THR A 61 1.55 -7.14 -19.09
N ALA A 62 2.66 -7.81 -18.82
CA ALA A 62 3.01 -8.17 -17.45
C ALA A 62 3.34 -6.91 -16.62
N ILE A 63 3.10 -6.98 -15.32
CA ILE A 63 3.59 -5.97 -14.38
C ILE A 63 5.12 -5.97 -14.43
N GLN A 64 5.70 -4.79 -14.61
CA GLN A 64 7.14 -4.60 -14.58
C GLN A 64 7.51 -3.85 -13.31
N THR A 65 8.58 -4.31 -12.66
CA THR A 65 9.11 -3.66 -11.47
C THR A 65 10.58 -3.29 -11.68
N LEU A 66 10.91 -2.03 -11.37
CA LEU A 66 12.30 -1.62 -11.20
C LEU A 66 12.63 -1.72 -9.71
N HIS A 67 13.47 -2.68 -9.37
CA HIS A 67 13.76 -3.03 -8.00
C HIS A 67 14.75 -2.03 -7.38
N PRO A 68 14.46 -1.45 -6.18
CA PRO A 68 15.33 -0.42 -5.60
C PRO A 68 16.71 -0.96 -5.20
N LYS A 69 16.79 -2.21 -4.77
CA LYS A 69 18.04 -2.84 -4.29
C LYS A 69 18.81 -3.62 -5.36
N ARG A 70 18.28 -3.74 -6.58
CA ARG A 70 18.87 -4.52 -7.67
C ARG A 70 18.86 -3.75 -8.98
N PRO A 71 19.49 -2.55 -9.04
CA PRO A 71 19.54 -1.79 -10.28
C PRO A 71 20.26 -2.61 -11.37
N GLN A 72 19.71 -2.58 -12.57
CA GLN A 72 20.27 -3.29 -13.71
C GLN A 72 20.88 -2.32 -14.73
N PRO A 73 21.90 -2.73 -15.47
CA PRO A 73 22.37 -1.96 -16.61
C PRO A 73 21.23 -1.63 -17.58
N GLY A 74 21.13 -0.38 -17.98
CA GLY A 74 20.08 0.08 -18.90
C GLY A 74 18.76 0.53 -18.23
N ASP A 75 18.63 0.51 -16.91
CA ASP A 75 17.42 0.92 -16.21
C ASP A 75 16.97 2.36 -16.53
N ARG A 76 17.93 3.27 -16.79
CA ARG A 76 17.58 4.64 -17.23
C ARG A 76 16.86 4.68 -18.58
N GLN A 77 17.30 3.87 -19.55
CA GLN A 77 16.64 3.80 -20.85
C GLN A 77 15.28 3.12 -20.71
N LYS A 78 15.22 2.03 -19.95
CA LYS A 78 13.96 1.35 -19.63
C LYS A 78 12.96 2.29 -18.97
N LEU A 79 13.41 3.17 -18.09
CA LEU A 79 12.53 4.11 -17.41
C LEU A 79 11.82 5.04 -18.40
N ALA A 80 12.54 5.60 -19.37
CA ALA A 80 11.95 6.45 -20.42
C ALA A 80 10.92 5.67 -21.27
N ASP A 81 11.28 4.45 -21.67
CA ASP A 81 10.40 3.57 -22.46
C ASP A 81 9.14 3.19 -21.68
N ILE A 82 9.28 2.91 -20.39
CA ILE A 82 8.15 2.60 -19.48
C ILE A 82 7.21 3.79 -19.35
N TYR A 83 7.76 5.01 -19.17
CA TYR A 83 6.93 6.21 -19.06
C TYR A 83 6.15 6.46 -20.35
N ALA A 84 6.78 6.34 -21.51
CA ALA A 84 6.11 6.46 -22.80
C ALA A 84 5.02 5.38 -22.98
N ALA A 85 5.35 4.13 -22.73
CA ALA A 85 4.41 3.02 -22.90
C ALA A 85 3.18 3.12 -21.98
N THR A 86 3.37 3.47 -20.72
CA THR A 86 2.28 3.62 -19.76
C THR A 86 1.38 4.82 -20.08
N GLU A 87 1.99 5.92 -20.56
CA GLU A 87 1.24 7.10 -20.99
C GLU A 87 0.40 6.82 -22.25
N ASP A 88 0.98 6.14 -23.23
CA ASP A 88 0.28 5.77 -24.47
C ASP A 88 -0.87 4.78 -24.19
N ALA A 89 -0.68 3.82 -23.31
CA ALA A 89 -1.73 2.91 -22.87
C ALA A 89 -2.88 3.67 -22.18
N ALA A 90 -2.56 4.58 -21.27
CA ALA A 90 -3.56 5.40 -20.60
C ALA A 90 -4.34 6.30 -21.58
N LYS A 91 -3.67 6.91 -22.58
CA LYS A 91 -4.33 7.69 -23.65
C LYS A 91 -5.28 6.87 -24.50
N ARG A 92 -5.01 5.59 -24.70
CA ARG A 92 -5.93 4.66 -25.42
C ARG A 92 -7.09 4.19 -24.55
N GLY A 93 -7.07 4.47 -23.24
CA GLY A 93 -8.05 3.96 -22.29
C GLY A 93 -7.78 2.54 -21.79
N ASP A 94 -6.60 2.00 -22.08
CA ASP A 94 -6.17 0.71 -21.58
C ASP A 94 -5.84 0.79 -20.07
N TYR A 95 -6.00 -0.33 -19.34
CA TYR A 95 -5.56 -0.39 -17.96
C TYR A 95 -4.04 -0.22 -17.88
N ALA A 96 -3.63 0.83 -17.23
CA ALA A 96 -2.22 1.15 -17.06
C ALA A 96 -1.98 1.78 -15.69
N PHE A 97 -0.76 1.64 -15.19
CA PHE A 97 -0.30 2.35 -14.00
C PHE A 97 1.22 2.52 -13.99
N ARG A 98 1.66 3.50 -13.22
CA ARG A 98 3.02 3.66 -12.75
C ARG A 98 3.03 4.42 -11.43
N TYR A 99 3.69 3.88 -10.43
CA TYR A 99 3.89 4.51 -9.13
C TYR A 99 5.14 3.96 -8.45
N ALA A 100 5.72 4.76 -7.56
CA ALA A 100 6.80 4.27 -6.73
C ALA A 100 6.22 3.30 -5.68
N PHE A 101 6.94 2.20 -5.42
CA PHE A 101 6.47 1.18 -4.50
C PHE A 101 7.63 0.56 -3.71
N TYR A 102 7.27 -0.01 -2.57
CA TYR A 102 8.13 -0.88 -1.79
C TYR A 102 7.31 -2.11 -1.38
N PRO A 103 7.64 -3.30 -1.89
CA PRO A 103 6.90 -4.54 -1.63
C PRO A 103 7.28 -5.10 -0.26
N ILE A 104 6.56 -4.72 0.79
CA ILE A 104 6.92 -5.03 2.18
C ILE A 104 6.96 -6.53 2.42
N LEU A 105 5.97 -7.29 1.92
CA LEU A 105 5.93 -8.74 2.09
C LEU A 105 7.07 -9.44 1.34
N ASP A 106 7.34 -9.07 0.09
CA ASP A 106 8.43 -9.67 -0.69
C ASP A 106 9.78 -9.34 -0.07
N ALA A 107 9.96 -8.08 0.39
CA ALA A 107 11.16 -7.64 1.08
C ALA A 107 11.42 -8.46 2.36
N PHE A 108 10.37 -8.74 3.12
CA PHE A 108 10.43 -9.60 4.31
C PHE A 108 10.83 -11.04 3.93
N ASN A 109 10.15 -11.64 2.95
CA ASN A 109 10.40 -13.01 2.51
C ASN A 109 11.83 -13.19 1.95
N GLU A 110 12.32 -12.20 1.21
CA GLU A 110 13.67 -12.18 0.65
C GLU A 110 14.76 -11.71 1.63
N GLY A 111 14.35 -11.21 2.80
CA GLY A 111 15.26 -10.78 3.87
C GLY A 111 16.08 -9.55 3.51
N TRP A 112 15.46 -8.53 2.88
CA TRP A 112 16.15 -7.32 2.43
C TRP A 112 16.75 -6.51 3.58
N ASP A 113 16.06 -6.41 4.70
CA ASP A 113 16.46 -5.67 5.90
C ASP A 113 15.91 -6.38 7.15
N ARG A 114 16.47 -7.56 7.44
CA ARG A 114 15.97 -8.44 8.50
C ARG A 114 15.89 -7.76 9.86
N GLY A 115 14.69 -7.76 10.44
CA GLY A 115 14.40 -7.08 11.71
C GLY A 115 14.38 -5.56 11.59
N GLY A 116 14.43 -5.04 10.37
CA GLY A 116 14.31 -3.61 10.09
C GLY A 116 12.90 -3.07 10.27
N PRO A 117 12.71 -1.76 10.13
CA PRO A 117 11.43 -1.12 10.44
C PRO A 117 10.28 -1.54 9.51
N HIS A 118 10.55 -1.97 8.28
CA HIS A 118 9.52 -2.49 7.39
C HIS A 118 9.04 -3.88 7.79
N ASP A 119 9.94 -4.73 8.30
CA ASP A 119 9.58 -6.03 8.86
C ASP A 119 8.71 -5.84 10.11
N ILE A 120 9.11 -4.93 11.00
CA ILE A 120 8.33 -4.56 12.19
C ILE A 120 6.94 -4.03 11.79
N LEU A 121 6.85 -3.21 10.74
CA LEU A 121 5.56 -2.74 10.22
C LEU A 121 4.68 -3.90 9.76
N LEU A 122 5.23 -4.87 9.01
CA LEU A 122 4.49 -6.06 8.56
C LEU A 122 4.00 -6.90 9.74
N GLU A 123 4.83 -7.07 10.78
CA GLU A 123 4.45 -7.76 12.00
C GLU A 123 3.28 -7.06 12.70
N HIS A 124 3.30 -5.74 12.82
CA HIS A 124 2.20 -4.97 13.42
C HIS A 124 0.90 -5.04 12.60
N ILE A 125 0.98 -5.03 11.28
CA ILE A 125 -0.17 -5.19 10.39
C ILE A 125 -0.82 -6.57 10.58
N ASN A 126 -0.02 -7.59 10.88
CA ASN A 126 -0.48 -8.96 11.12
C ASN A 126 -0.71 -9.29 12.60
N ALA A 127 -0.45 -8.36 13.51
CA ALA A 127 -0.70 -8.56 14.94
C ALA A 127 -2.20 -8.48 15.27
N ASP A 128 -2.58 -9.14 16.37
CA ASP A 128 -3.97 -9.24 16.82
C ASP A 128 -4.72 -7.91 16.83
N PRO A 129 -4.20 -6.78 17.37
CA PRO A 129 -4.96 -5.55 17.41
C PRO A 129 -5.45 -5.07 16.04
N MET A 130 -4.58 -5.09 15.02
CA MET A 130 -4.95 -4.67 13.67
C MET A 130 -5.87 -5.69 13.00
N MET A 131 -5.58 -6.97 13.12
CA MET A 131 -6.39 -8.04 12.55
C MET A 131 -7.80 -8.08 13.17
N GLU A 132 -7.91 -7.88 14.49
CA GLU A 132 -9.20 -7.81 15.18
C GLU A 132 -10.00 -6.58 14.77
N LEU A 133 -9.36 -5.41 14.62
CA LEU A 133 -10.01 -4.22 14.11
C LEU A 133 -10.61 -4.48 12.71
N VAL A 134 -9.84 -5.03 11.78
CA VAL A 134 -10.31 -5.30 10.42
C VAL A 134 -11.46 -6.32 10.43
N ARG A 135 -11.34 -7.39 11.22
CA ARG A 135 -12.42 -8.38 11.38
C ARG A 135 -13.70 -7.75 11.95
N ALA A 136 -13.57 -6.93 12.98
CA ALA A 136 -14.70 -6.26 13.62
C ALA A 136 -15.40 -5.27 12.69
N LEU A 137 -14.63 -4.50 11.91
CA LEU A 137 -15.17 -3.53 10.95
C LEU A 137 -15.88 -4.20 9.77
N THR A 138 -15.33 -5.30 9.26
CA THR A 138 -15.78 -5.91 8.01
C THR A 138 -16.73 -7.10 8.20
N GLY A 139 -16.73 -7.71 9.39
CA GLY A 139 -17.45 -8.96 9.65
C GLY A 139 -16.76 -10.21 9.09
N PHE A 140 -15.61 -10.11 8.44
CA PHE A 140 -14.87 -11.25 7.91
C PHE A 140 -14.00 -11.89 9.01
N SER A 141 -14.59 -12.76 9.82
CA SER A 141 -13.89 -13.44 10.94
C SER A 141 -12.75 -14.37 10.50
N GLY A 142 -12.79 -14.86 9.27
CA GLY A 142 -11.82 -15.80 8.73
C GLY A 142 -10.53 -15.17 8.17
N LEU A 143 -10.31 -13.86 8.35
CA LEU A 143 -9.05 -13.21 7.96
C LEU A 143 -7.90 -13.74 8.82
N THR A 144 -6.86 -14.28 8.20
CA THR A 144 -5.73 -14.91 8.89
C THR A 144 -4.42 -14.17 8.74
N LYS A 145 -4.27 -13.39 7.68
CA LYS A 145 -3.04 -12.65 7.37
C LYS A 145 -3.35 -11.44 6.50
N ALA A 146 -2.45 -10.47 6.49
CA ALA A 146 -2.43 -9.36 5.57
C ALA A 146 -1.11 -9.32 4.80
N ASP A 147 -1.21 -9.02 3.52
CA ASP A 147 -0.10 -8.58 2.68
C ASP A 147 0.06 -7.06 2.80
N ALA A 148 1.23 -6.54 2.50
CA ALA A 148 1.50 -5.12 2.55
C ALA A 148 2.49 -4.65 1.49
N GLN A 149 2.18 -3.50 0.92
CA GLN A 149 3.11 -2.71 0.14
C GLN A 149 2.97 -1.23 0.51
N ALA A 150 4.06 -0.48 0.39
CA ALA A 150 3.99 0.97 0.44
C ALA A 150 3.97 1.53 -0.98
N THR A 151 3.14 2.55 -1.22
CA THR A 151 3.06 3.23 -2.51
C THR A 151 3.26 4.73 -2.34
N LEU A 152 3.94 5.35 -3.32
CA LEU A 152 4.15 6.79 -3.36
C LEU A 152 3.80 7.31 -4.76
N TYR A 153 2.87 8.25 -4.80
CA TYR A 153 2.47 8.94 -6.03
C TYR A 153 3.18 10.29 -6.12
N ALA A 154 4.12 10.40 -7.05
CA ALA A 154 4.80 11.64 -7.41
C ALA A 154 4.14 12.24 -8.67
N PRO A 155 4.45 13.49 -9.05
CA PRO A 155 3.99 14.06 -10.31
C PRO A 155 4.24 13.13 -11.50
N GLY A 156 3.19 12.89 -12.30
CA GLY A 156 3.21 11.96 -13.42
C GLY A 156 2.99 10.48 -13.04
N HIS A 157 2.84 10.13 -11.77
CA HIS A 157 2.40 8.81 -11.36
C HIS A 157 0.88 8.70 -11.39
N PHE A 158 0.38 7.53 -11.72
CA PHE A 158 -1.06 7.27 -11.77
C PHE A 158 -1.37 5.79 -11.61
N LEU A 159 -2.63 5.52 -11.28
CA LEU A 159 -3.21 4.18 -11.25
C LEU A 159 -4.55 4.25 -11.99
N GLY A 160 -4.68 3.48 -13.06
CA GLY A 160 -5.93 3.36 -13.82
C GLY A 160 -7.06 2.74 -12.99
N VAL A 161 -8.29 2.90 -13.47
CA VAL A 161 -9.45 2.25 -12.83
C VAL A 161 -9.27 0.73 -12.85
N HIS A 162 -9.38 0.10 -11.70
CA HIS A 162 -9.16 -1.33 -11.52
C HIS A 162 -10.07 -1.90 -10.44
N SER A 163 -10.02 -3.21 -10.29
CA SER A 163 -10.64 -3.94 -9.19
C SER A 163 -9.54 -4.66 -8.40
N ASP A 164 -9.59 -4.56 -7.08
CA ASP A 164 -8.73 -5.33 -6.17
C ASP A 164 -9.26 -6.76 -5.93
N SER A 165 -10.14 -7.25 -6.80
CA SER A 165 -10.77 -8.56 -6.65
C SER A 165 -9.82 -9.68 -7.06
N HIS A 166 -9.11 -10.23 -6.07
CA HIS A 166 -8.27 -11.42 -6.19
C HIS A 166 -8.84 -12.56 -5.33
N VAL A 167 -10.13 -12.87 -5.55
CA VAL A 167 -10.87 -13.85 -4.74
C VAL A 167 -10.27 -15.25 -4.84
N GLU A 168 -9.74 -15.62 -5.98
CA GLU A 168 -9.07 -16.90 -6.20
C GLU A 168 -7.78 -17.04 -5.36
N GLU A 169 -7.10 -15.92 -5.11
CA GLU A 169 -5.92 -15.84 -4.25
C GLU A 169 -6.28 -15.74 -2.75
N GLY A 170 -7.57 -15.69 -2.43
CA GLY A 170 -8.07 -15.61 -1.06
C GLY A 170 -8.21 -14.21 -0.49
N TRP A 171 -7.96 -13.16 -1.27
CA TRP A 171 -8.12 -11.77 -0.83
C TRP A 171 -9.59 -11.46 -0.57
N ARG A 172 -9.89 -10.81 0.54
CA ARG A 172 -11.26 -10.50 0.98
C ARG A 172 -11.47 -9.04 1.30
N VAL A 173 -10.43 -8.35 1.74
CA VAL A 173 -10.48 -6.95 2.17
C VAL A 173 -9.23 -6.25 1.68
N ALA A 174 -9.40 -5.10 1.02
CA ALA A 174 -8.33 -4.16 0.76
C ALA A 174 -8.46 -2.96 1.70
N TYR A 175 -7.36 -2.47 2.25
CA TYR A 175 -7.35 -1.23 3.02
C TYR A 175 -6.10 -0.41 2.74
N VAL A 176 -6.21 0.89 2.90
CA VAL A 176 -5.12 1.85 2.67
C VAL A 176 -4.93 2.69 3.92
N LEU A 177 -3.70 2.72 4.44
CA LEU A 177 -3.26 3.68 5.44
C LEU A 177 -2.75 4.93 4.71
N ASN A 178 -3.57 5.97 4.63
CA ASN A 178 -3.19 7.21 3.97
C ASN A 178 -2.26 8.03 4.87
N MET A 179 -1.01 8.20 4.43
CA MET A 179 0.03 8.96 5.15
C MET A 179 0.28 10.35 4.55
N THR A 180 -0.56 10.81 3.63
CA THR A 180 -0.47 12.16 3.04
C THR A 180 -0.90 13.20 4.09
N VAL A 181 -0.11 14.25 4.26
CA VAL A 181 -0.39 15.35 5.23
C VAL A 181 -0.95 16.60 4.58
N ASP A 182 -0.71 16.78 3.29
CA ASP A 182 -1.18 17.94 2.55
C ASP A 182 -2.55 17.65 1.92
N GLU A 183 -3.36 18.68 1.75
CA GLU A 183 -4.59 18.55 0.97
C GLU A 183 -4.24 18.13 -0.46
N TRP A 184 -4.86 17.04 -0.90
CA TRP A 184 -4.79 16.66 -2.30
C TRP A 184 -5.54 17.69 -3.13
N ARG A 185 -4.82 18.43 -3.97
CA ARG A 185 -5.41 19.35 -4.91
C ARG A 185 -5.44 18.69 -6.28
N PRO A 186 -6.61 18.45 -6.88
CA PRO A 186 -6.69 18.07 -8.28
C PRO A 186 -6.11 19.20 -9.12
N GLU A 187 -5.17 18.88 -9.99
CA GLU A 187 -4.65 19.80 -11.01
C GLU A 187 -5.62 19.91 -12.17
#